data_3327f4d3f55523daf85c60724a58a89e
#
_entry.id   3327f4d3f55523daf85c60724a58a89e
#
_cell.length_a   1.000
_cell.length_b   1.000
_cell.length_c   1.000
_cell.angle_alpha   90.00
_cell.angle_beta   90.00
_cell.angle_gamma   90.00
#
_symmetry.space_group_name_H-M   'P 1'
#
loop_
_entity.id
_entity.type
_entity.pdbx_description
1 polymer ?
#
loop_
_entity_poly.entity_id
_entity_poly.type
_entity_poly.pdbx_seq_one_letter_code
_entity_poly.pdbx_strand_id
1 'polypeptide(L)'
;MDFSQFILPEFPEYYIYPTGQIYSIRNKKYLKPRFDKDGYERFSIKNVLTNKIQTIKTHQLVAMKYLNHNNTNGLVVDHIDNNKLNNAVHNLQLLSPLQNTLKYCYSKVQKNGLPSCITYKIKKKIYVFKLKTPECVYNYECKNLLDCIEKKNEIFKKIVKGKLN
;
A
#
# COMPACT_ATOMS: atom_id res chain seq x y z
N MET A 1 13.00 6.24 31.42
CA MET A 1 12.22 5.50 30.42
C MET A 1 13.15 5.17 29.26
N ASP A 2 13.22 3.92 28.88
CA ASP A 2 14.03 3.51 27.73
C ASP A 2 13.26 3.78 26.43
N PHE A 3 13.76 4.71 25.61
CA PHE A 3 13.18 5.08 24.31
C PHE A 3 13.84 4.35 23.14
N SER A 4 14.81 3.46 23.39
CA SER A 4 15.53 2.71 22.35
C SER A 4 14.58 1.90 21.46
N GLN A 5 13.46 1.43 22.00
CA GLN A 5 12.42 0.71 21.29
C GLN A 5 11.78 1.51 20.15
N PHE A 6 11.93 2.84 20.09
CA PHE A 6 11.38 3.70 19.03
C PHE A 6 12.40 4.09 17.96
N ILE A 7 13.66 3.64 18.09
CA ILE A 7 14.76 4.04 17.20
C ILE A 7 14.97 3.01 16.10
N LEU A 8 15.17 3.49 14.87
CA LEU A 8 15.76 2.72 13.78
C LEU A 8 17.26 3.01 13.71
N PRO A 9 18.13 1.97 13.47
CA PRO A 9 19.58 2.17 13.41
C PRO A 9 20.02 3.18 12.34
N GLU A 10 19.30 3.26 11.22
CA GLU A 10 19.55 4.20 10.13
C GLU A 10 19.19 5.64 10.50
N PHE A 11 18.31 5.83 11.49
CA PHE A 11 17.72 7.11 11.88
C PHE A 11 17.78 7.34 13.41
N PRO A 12 18.96 7.23 14.06
CA PRO A 12 19.08 7.27 15.53
C PRO A 12 18.71 8.62 16.16
N GLU A 13 18.64 9.69 15.37
CA GLU A 13 18.22 11.03 15.84
C GLU A 13 16.70 11.20 15.91
N TYR A 14 15.91 10.12 15.65
CA TYR A 14 14.46 10.21 15.62
C TYR A 14 13.80 9.06 16.36
N TYR A 15 12.77 9.39 17.16
CA TYR A 15 11.84 8.39 17.69
C TYR A 15 10.70 8.22 16.70
N ILE A 16 10.46 6.97 16.26
CA ILE A 16 9.37 6.59 15.38
C ILE A 16 8.33 5.90 16.23
N TYR A 17 7.19 6.56 16.43
CA TYR A 17 6.13 6.01 17.29
C TYR A 17 5.19 5.07 16.50
N PRO A 18 4.56 4.08 17.17
CA PRO A 18 3.62 3.18 16.53
C PRO A 18 2.36 3.88 15.99
N THR A 19 2.10 5.11 16.42
CA THR A 19 1.02 5.97 15.89
C THR A 19 1.35 6.64 14.56
N GLY A 20 2.61 6.57 14.10
CA GLY A 20 3.12 7.29 12.93
C GLY A 20 3.70 8.68 13.24
N GLN A 21 3.69 9.11 14.50
CA GLN A 21 4.36 10.36 14.90
C GLN A 21 5.88 10.18 14.91
N ILE A 22 6.60 11.22 14.46
CA ILE A 22 8.06 11.25 14.47
C ILE A 22 8.55 12.39 15.35
N TYR A 23 9.40 12.08 16.32
CA TYR A 23 10.02 13.06 17.21
C TYR A 23 11.51 13.21 16.89
N SER A 24 11.98 14.43 16.70
CA SER A 24 13.40 14.73 16.51
C SER A 24 14.07 14.93 17.88
N ILE A 25 14.99 14.05 18.21
CA ILE A 25 15.78 14.12 19.45
C ILE A 25 16.62 15.40 19.46
N ARG A 26 17.31 15.68 18.35
CA ARG A 26 18.14 16.87 18.17
C ARG A 26 17.36 18.17 18.35
N ASN A 27 16.17 18.27 17.74
CA ASN A 27 15.36 19.49 17.77
C ASN A 27 14.37 19.52 18.93
N LYS A 28 14.31 18.46 19.75
CA LYS A 28 13.41 18.30 20.92
C LYS A 28 11.94 18.60 20.60
N LYS A 29 11.45 18.15 19.41
CA LYS A 29 10.07 18.39 18.97
C LYS A 29 9.56 17.32 18.01
N TYR A 30 8.24 17.20 17.95
CA TYR A 30 7.58 16.42 16.88
C TYR A 30 7.77 17.12 15.54
N LEU A 31 8.07 16.32 14.51
CA LEU A 31 8.18 16.80 13.16
C LEU A 31 6.77 16.96 12.55
N LYS A 32 6.60 18.01 11.74
CA LYS A 32 5.39 18.21 10.95
C LYS A 32 5.57 17.46 9.61
N PRO A 33 4.63 16.56 9.23
CA PRO A 33 4.70 15.87 7.95
C PRO A 33 4.46 16.84 6.79
N ARG A 34 5.03 16.49 5.63
CA ARG A 34 4.64 17.07 4.34
C ARG A 34 3.81 16.02 3.60
N PHE A 35 3.01 16.46 2.63
CA PHE A 35 2.23 15.57 1.80
C PHE A 35 2.84 15.46 0.40
N ASP A 36 2.80 14.25 -0.17
CA ASP A 36 3.12 14.08 -1.58
C ASP A 36 1.87 14.32 -2.45
N LYS A 37 2.07 14.30 -3.79
CA LYS A 37 0.97 14.49 -4.75
C LYS A 37 -0.14 13.45 -4.66
N ASP A 38 0.18 12.29 -4.10
CA ASP A 38 -0.74 11.17 -3.93
C ASP A 38 -1.44 11.18 -2.56
N GLY A 39 -1.17 12.21 -1.71
CA GLY A 39 -1.77 12.40 -0.40
C GLY A 39 -1.14 11.59 0.73
N TYR A 40 0.06 11.02 0.55
CA TYR A 40 0.78 10.35 1.61
C TYR A 40 1.60 11.33 2.45
N GLU A 41 1.61 11.14 3.76
CA GLU A 41 2.54 11.83 4.65
C GLU A 41 3.98 11.36 4.44
N ARG A 42 4.92 12.31 4.47
CA ARG A 42 6.35 12.05 4.34
C ARG A 42 7.18 12.97 5.22
N PHE A 43 8.36 12.50 5.60
CA PHE A 43 9.37 13.26 6.33
C PHE A 43 10.69 13.30 5.57
N SER A 44 11.41 14.42 5.69
CA SER A 44 12.81 14.53 5.25
C SER A 44 13.69 14.39 6.47
N ILE A 45 14.34 13.25 6.62
CA ILE A 45 15.16 12.87 7.77
C ILE A 45 16.55 12.45 7.32
N LYS A 46 17.54 12.66 8.20
CA LYS A 46 18.93 12.31 7.91
C LYS A 46 19.18 10.83 8.21
N ASN A 47 19.63 10.10 7.20
CA ASN A 47 20.11 8.74 7.35
C ASN A 47 21.60 8.78 7.69
N VAL A 48 22.00 8.21 8.84
CA VAL A 48 23.39 8.28 9.32
C VAL A 48 24.31 7.34 8.53
N LEU A 49 23.81 6.22 8.02
CA LEU A 49 24.61 5.26 7.27
C LEU A 49 25.05 5.84 5.91
N THR A 50 24.20 6.62 5.27
CA THR A 50 24.49 7.25 3.97
C THR A 50 24.93 8.70 4.11
N ASN A 51 24.80 9.29 5.30
CA ASN A 51 25.01 10.71 5.61
C ASN A 51 24.18 11.67 4.75
N LYS A 52 23.04 11.20 4.21
CA LYS A 52 22.15 11.97 3.31
C LYS A 52 20.79 12.21 3.93
N ILE A 53 20.16 13.32 3.56
CA ILE A 53 18.74 13.54 3.86
C ILE A 53 17.93 12.72 2.87
N GLN A 54 17.04 11.89 3.41
CA GLN A 54 16.10 11.06 2.64
C GLN A 54 14.67 11.50 2.92
N THR A 55 13.86 11.52 1.88
CA THR A 55 12.42 11.75 2.02
C THR A 55 11.72 10.40 2.00
N ILE A 56 11.12 10.03 3.13
CA ILE A 56 10.50 8.70 3.35
C ILE A 56 9.04 8.92 3.76
N LYS A 57 8.15 8.05 3.29
CA LYS A 57 6.74 8.07 3.69
C LYS A 57 6.57 7.55 5.11
N THR A 58 5.63 8.13 5.87
CA THR A 58 5.39 7.78 7.28
C THR A 58 5.10 6.30 7.47
N HIS A 59 4.18 5.72 6.68
CA HIS A 59 3.87 4.28 6.76
C HIS A 59 5.09 3.39 6.49
N GLN A 60 6.03 3.81 5.64
CA GLN A 60 7.26 3.06 5.40
C GLN A 60 8.17 3.06 6.62
N LEU A 61 8.35 4.22 7.28
CA LEU A 61 9.13 4.32 8.52
C LEU A 61 8.54 3.46 9.64
N VAL A 62 7.22 3.50 9.82
CA VAL A 62 6.52 2.67 10.80
C VAL A 62 6.67 1.18 10.46
N ALA A 63 6.49 0.81 9.20
CA ALA A 63 6.64 -0.58 8.76
C ALA A 63 8.09 -1.08 8.90
N MET A 64 9.09 -0.25 8.60
CA MET A 64 10.51 -0.59 8.84
C MET A 64 10.75 -0.88 10.32
N LYS A 65 10.20 -0.06 11.21
CA LYS A 65 10.41 -0.21 12.65
C LYS A 65 9.66 -1.38 13.27
N TYR A 66 8.39 -1.58 12.91
CA TYR A 66 7.49 -2.45 13.66
C TYR A 66 7.05 -3.71 12.89
N LEU A 67 7.17 -3.73 11.56
CA LEU A 67 6.79 -4.86 10.72
C LEU A 67 7.98 -5.54 10.02
N ASN A 68 9.21 -5.20 10.42
CA ASN A 68 10.45 -5.69 9.80
C ASN A 68 10.46 -5.52 8.26
N HIS A 69 9.82 -4.44 7.77
CA HIS A 69 9.79 -4.13 6.35
C HIS A 69 11.17 -3.65 5.90
N ASN A 70 11.66 -4.24 4.80
CA ASN A 70 12.79 -3.71 4.05
C ASN A 70 12.40 -3.61 2.57
N ASN A 71 13.00 -2.68 1.86
CA ASN A 71 12.68 -2.46 0.45
C ASN A 71 13.17 -3.59 -0.47
N THR A 72 13.86 -4.60 0.06
CA THR A 72 14.45 -5.72 -0.70
C THR A 72 13.57 -6.96 -0.74
N ASN A 73 12.57 -7.09 0.15
CA ASN A 73 11.71 -8.26 0.25
C ASN A 73 10.55 -8.28 -0.78
N GLY A 74 10.47 -7.28 -1.66
CA GLY A 74 9.43 -7.20 -2.70
C GLY A 74 8.01 -6.99 -2.18
N LEU A 75 7.83 -6.76 -0.88
CA LEU A 75 6.53 -6.47 -0.28
C LEU A 75 6.23 -4.96 -0.34
N VAL A 76 4.96 -4.61 -0.36
CA VAL A 76 4.48 -3.23 -0.28
C VAL A 76 3.75 -3.02 1.04
N VAL A 77 3.94 -1.83 1.63
CA VAL A 77 3.18 -1.43 2.82
C VAL A 77 1.81 -0.91 2.37
N ASP A 78 0.77 -1.46 2.96
CA ASP A 78 -0.61 -1.15 2.61
C ASP A 78 -1.40 -0.75 3.87
N HIS A 79 -2.35 0.19 3.72
CA HIS A 79 -3.26 0.61 4.79
C HIS A 79 -4.50 -0.28 4.80
N ILE A 80 -4.76 -0.97 5.92
CA ILE A 80 -5.88 -1.92 6.06
C ILE A 80 -7.21 -1.24 5.77
N ASP A 81 -7.42 -0.02 6.30
CA ASP A 81 -8.62 0.80 6.13
C ASP A 81 -8.65 1.61 4.82
N ASN A 82 -7.63 1.51 3.97
CA ASN A 82 -7.41 2.34 2.76
C ASN A 82 -7.25 3.86 3.05
N ASN A 83 -7.09 4.29 4.30
CA ASN A 83 -6.82 5.67 4.67
C ASN A 83 -5.31 5.92 4.74
N LYS A 84 -4.77 6.64 3.76
CA LYS A 84 -3.34 6.96 3.63
C LYS A 84 -2.76 7.81 4.78
N LEU A 85 -3.62 8.40 5.59
CA LEU A 85 -3.25 9.23 6.74
C LEU A 85 -3.22 8.45 8.06
N ASN A 86 -3.84 7.28 8.11
CA ASN A 86 -3.82 6.41 9.28
C ASN A 86 -2.57 5.52 9.27
N ASN A 87 -1.44 6.11 9.66
CA ASN A 87 -0.13 5.45 9.64
C ASN A 87 0.17 4.64 10.91
N ALA A 88 -0.83 4.39 11.76
CA ALA A 88 -0.66 3.58 12.95
C ALA A 88 -0.32 2.12 12.61
N VAL A 89 0.60 1.51 13.35
CA VAL A 89 1.12 0.16 13.06
C VAL A 89 0.03 -0.90 12.93
N HIS A 90 -1.03 -0.84 13.75
CA HIS A 90 -2.14 -1.78 13.69
C HIS A 90 -3.00 -1.65 12.42
N ASN A 91 -2.86 -0.54 11.69
CA ASN A 91 -3.53 -0.29 10.41
C ASN A 91 -2.64 -0.59 9.20
N LEU A 92 -1.39 -1.00 9.41
CA LEU A 92 -0.45 -1.30 8.34
C LEU A 92 -0.27 -2.81 8.18
N GLN A 93 -0.14 -3.26 6.95
CA GLN A 93 0.17 -4.63 6.60
C GLN A 93 1.17 -4.70 5.45
N LEU A 94 1.89 -5.82 5.36
CA LEU A 94 2.80 -6.10 4.26
C LEU A 94 2.11 -7.05 3.28
N LEU A 95 2.00 -6.63 2.03
CA LEU A 95 1.37 -7.39 0.96
C LEU A 95 2.34 -7.59 -0.20
N SER A 96 2.21 -8.70 -0.91
CA SER A 96 2.82 -8.80 -2.24
C SER A 96 2.15 -7.80 -3.20
N PRO A 97 2.84 -7.35 -4.26
CA PRO A 97 2.23 -6.47 -5.26
C PRO A 97 0.92 -7.02 -5.84
N LEU A 98 0.83 -8.35 -5.98
CA LEU A 98 -0.38 -9.01 -6.45
C LEU A 98 -1.51 -8.93 -5.43
N GLN A 99 -1.26 -9.22 -4.15
CA GLN A 99 -2.25 -9.11 -3.08
C GLN A 99 -2.78 -7.68 -2.96
N ASN A 100 -1.88 -6.68 -3.07
CA ASN A 100 -2.27 -5.27 -3.05
C ASN A 100 -3.16 -4.92 -4.27
N THR A 101 -2.82 -5.42 -5.47
CA THR A 101 -3.65 -5.24 -6.67
C THR A 101 -5.03 -5.88 -6.49
N LEU A 102 -5.09 -7.10 -5.96
CA LEU A 102 -6.36 -7.79 -5.70
C LEU A 102 -7.21 -7.03 -4.68
N LYS A 103 -6.63 -6.59 -3.56
CA LYS A 103 -7.32 -5.76 -2.57
C LYS A 103 -7.93 -4.52 -3.22
N TYR A 104 -7.16 -3.81 -4.05
CA TYR A 104 -7.64 -2.65 -4.79
C TYR A 104 -8.84 -3.00 -5.70
N CYS A 105 -8.75 -4.09 -6.44
CA CYS A 105 -9.82 -4.54 -7.35
C CYS A 105 -11.08 -4.99 -6.60
N TYR A 106 -10.96 -5.47 -5.36
CA TYR A 106 -12.11 -5.82 -4.53
C TYR A 106 -12.78 -4.61 -3.89
N SER A 107 -11.98 -3.69 -3.35
CA SER A 107 -12.47 -2.61 -2.48
C SER A 107 -12.94 -1.36 -3.22
N LYS A 108 -12.48 -1.13 -4.46
CA LYS A 108 -12.80 0.10 -5.18
C LYS A 108 -13.89 -0.07 -6.22
N VAL A 109 -14.89 0.82 -6.10
CA VAL A 109 -15.90 1.07 -7.12
C VAL A 109 -15.54 2.37 -7.84
N GLN A 110 -15.62 2.40 -9.16
CA GLN A 110 -15.39 3.58 -9.98
C GLN A 110 -16.55 4.58 -9.82
N LYS A 111 -16.36 5.83 -10.24
CA LYS A 111 -17.41 6.87 -10.20
C LYS A 111 -18.69 6.48 -10.97
N ASN A 112 -18.58 5.58 -11.94
CA ASN A 112 -19.71 5.05 -12.70
C ASN A 112 -20.38 3.81 -12.10
N GLY A 113 -20.04 3.46 -10.85
CA GLY A 113 -20.59 2.31 -10.12
C GLY A 113 -19.98 0.94 -10.50
N LEU A 114 -19.04 0.88 -11.43
CA LEU A 114 -18.40 -0.37 -11.83
C LEU A 114 -17.22 -0.74 -10.89
N PRO A 115 -16.96 -2.04 -10.66
CA PRO A 115 -15.73 -2.49 -10.01
C PRO A 115 -14.48 -1.96 -10.76
N SER A 116 -13.40 -1.65 -10.03
CA SER A 116 -12.21 -0.96 -10.58
C SER A 116 -11.54 -1.65 -11.78
N CYS A 117 -11.67 -2.97 -11.87
CA CYS A 117 -11.09 -3.77 -12.95
C CYS A 117 -12.09 -4.11 -14.08
N ILE A 118 -13.28 -3.54 -14.05
CA ILE A 118 -14.30 -3.72 -15.10
C ILE A 118 -14.57 -2.38 -15.77
N THR A 119 -14.54 -2.38 -17.10
CA THR A 119 -14.80 -1.18 -17.93
C THR A 119 -15.94 -1.46 -18.90
N TYR A 120 -16.87 -0.52 -19.08
CA TYR A 120 -17.89 -0.60 -20.10
C TYR A 120 -17.44 0.08 -21.39
N LYS A 121 -17.43 -0.66 -22.51
CA LYS A 121 -17.08 -0.14 -23.83
C LYS A 121 -18.35 0.25 -24.59
N ILE A 122 -18.68 1.52 -24.62
CA ILE A 122 -19.92 2.07 -25.17
C ILE A 122 -20.11 1.66 -26.65
N LYS A 123 -19.09 1.81 -27.49
CA LYS A 123 -19.17 1.49 -28.92
C LYS A 123 -19.52 0.02 -29.22
N LYS A 124 -19.03 -0.89 -28.35
CA LYS A 124 -19.27 -2.34 -28.52
C LYS A 124 -20.42 -2.85 -27.64
N LYS A 125 -20.94 -2.02 -26.73
CA LYS A 125 -21.97 -2.38 -25.74
C LYS A 125 -21.59 -3.62 -24.90
N ILE A 126 -20.34 -3.71 -24.47
CA ILE A 126 -19.80 -4.84 -23.69
C ILE A 126 -19.08 -4.37 -22.45
N TYR A 127 -19.01 -5.25 -21.44
CA TYR A 127 -18.16 -5.09 -20.27
C TYR A 127 -16.85 -5.84 -20.50
N VAL A 128 -15.74 -5.25 -20.03
CA VAL A 128 -14.41 -5.83 -20.13
C VAL A 128 -13.80 -5.91 -18.75
N PHE A 129 -13.53 -7.12 -18.29
CA PHE A 129 -12.70 -7.37 -17.12
C PHE A 129 -11.25 -7.46 -17.57
N LYS A 130 -10.37 -6.66 -16.96
CA LYS A 130 -8.93 -6.71 -17.23
C LYS A 130 -8.16 -6.69 -15.91
N LEU A 131 -7.27 -7.67 -15.72
CA LEU A 131 -6.35 -7.77 -14.60
C LEU A 131 -4.98 -8.19 -15.13
N LYS A 132 -3.96 -7.44 -14.73
CA LYS A 132 -2.55 -7.78 -15.01
C LYS A 132 -1.90 -8.30 -13.72
N THR A 133 -1.33 -9.48 -13.79
CA THR A 133 -0.49 -10.06 -12.74
C THR A 133 0.95 -10.19 -13.26
N PRO A 134 1.95 -10.46 -12.41
CA PRO A 134 3.31 -10.75 -12.87
C PRO A 134 3.38 -11.93 -13.86
N GLU A 135 2.52 -12.94 -13.67
CA GLU A 135 2.53 -14.19 -14.44
C GLU A 135 1.70 -14.09 -15.73
N CYS A 136 0.59 -13.33 -15.70
CA CYS A 136 -0.29 -13.25 -16.87
C CYS A 136 -1.21 -12.02 -16.90
N VAL A 137 -1.86 -11.81 -18.06
CA VAL A 137 -2.89 -10.79 -18.24
C VAL A 137 -4.22 -11.48 -18.49
N TYR A 138 -5.18 -11.27 -17.61
CA TYR A 138 -6.57 -11.66 -17.81
C TYR A 138 -7.32 -10.56 -18.53
N ASN A 139 -8.00 -10.92 -19.63
CA ASN A 139 -8.80 -9.99 -20.43
C ASN A 139 -10.02 -10.73 -20.98
N TYR A 140 -11.20 -10.38 -20.48
CA TYR A 140 -12.47 -11.04 -20.83
C TYR A 140 -13.51 -10.01 -21.24
N GLU A 141 -14.21 -10.28 -22.34
CA GLU A 141 -15.32 -9.48 -22.84
C GLU A 141 -16.64 -10.20 -22.51
N CYS A 142 -17.56 -9.51 -21.85
CA CYS A 142 -18.86 -10.04 -21.44
C CYS A 142 -19.98 -9.13 -21.95
N LYS A 143 -21.13 -9.71 -22.33
CA LYS A 143 -22.29 -8.96 -22.81
C LYS A 143 -23.01 -8.24 -21.69
N ASN A 144 -23.03 -8.79 -20.47
CA ASN A 144 -23.64 -8.17 -19.30
C ASN A 144 -22.65 -8.03 -18.15
N LEU A 145 -23.02 -7.21 -17.15
CA LEU A 145 -22.17 -6.91 -16.01
C LEU A 145 -22.05 -8.10 -15.04
N LEU A 146 -23.10 -8.88 -14.85
CA LEU A 146 -23.10 -10.00 -13.91
C LEU A 146 -22.10 -11.07 -14.34
N ASP A 147 -22.13 -11.49 -15.61
CA ASP A 147 -21.16 -12.46 -16.16
C ASP A 147 -19.72 -11.95 -15.96
N CYS A 148 -19.51 -10.63 -16.15
CA CYS A 148 -18.19 -10.04 -15.99
C CYS A 148 -17.73 -10.05 -14.53
N ILE A 149 -18.63 -9.83 -13.57
CA ILE A 149 -18.36 -9.93 -12.13
C ILE A 149 -18.10 -11.37 -11.72
N GLU A 150 -18.88 -12.32 -12.21
CA GLU A 150 -18.69 -13.75 -11.92
C GLU A 150 -17.32 -14.21 -12.44
N LYS A 151 -16.97 -13.84 -13.67
CA LYS A 151 -15.66 -14.16 -14.26
C LYS A 151 -14.50 -13.55 -13.46
N LYS A 152 -14.64 -12.31 -13.04
CA LYS A 152 -13.69 -11.67 -12.10
C LYS A 152 -13.53 -12.50 -10.84
N ASN A 153 -14.63 -12.89 -10.19
CA ASN A 153 -14.60 -13.62 -8.92
C ASN A 153 -13.99 -15.03 -9.09
N GLU A 154 -14.28 -15.72 -10.18
CA GLU A 154 -13.68 -17.01 -10.53
C GLU A 154 -12.15 -16.89 -10.64
N ILE A 155 -11.67 -15.91 -11.39
CA ILE A 155 -10.23 -15.68 -11.59
C ILE A 155 -9.54 -15.34 -10.29
N PHE A 156 -10.14 -14.47 -9.46
CA PHE A 156 -9.58 -14.12 -8.17
C PHE A 156 -9.48 -15.32 -7.24
N LYS A 157 -10.51 -16.20 -7.21
CA LYS A 157 -10.46 -17.46 -6.46
C LYS A 157 -9.32 -18.36 -6.93
N LYS A 158 -9.09 -18.46 -8.25
CA LYS A 158 -7.98 -19.25 -8.83
C LYS A 158 -6.62 -18.69 -8.41
N ILE A 159 -6.45 -17.36 -8.49
CA ILE A 159 -5.18 -16.71 -8.09
C ILE A 159 -4.88 -16.92 -6.61
N VAL A 160 -5.89 -16.80 -5.74
CA VAL A 160 -5.74 -17.00 -4.30
C VAL A 160 -5.43 -18.47 -3.99
N LYS A 161 -6.16 -19.43 -4.58
CA LYS A 161 -5.93 -20.87 -4.37
C LYS A 161 -4.58 -21.34 -4.93
N GLY A 162 -4.15 -20.84 -6.07
CA GLY A 162 -2.86 -21.22 -6.68
C GLY A 162 -1.62 -20.75 -5.92
N LYS A 163 -1.78 -19.98 -4.83
CA LYS A 163 -0.69 -19.54 -3.94
C LYS A 163 -0.71 -20.22 -2.56
N LEU A 164 -1.69 -21.11 -2.32
CA LEU A 164 -1.78 -21.91 -1.09
C LEU A 164 -1.16 -23.31 -1.26
N ASN A 165 -0.64 -23.61 -2.44
CA ASN A 165 0.18 -24.78 -2.77
C ASN A 165 1.60 -24.30 -3.08
#